data_b94148db76d46e1ab6fc6c3a39ebbce2
#
_entry.id   b94148db76d46e1ab6fc6c3a39ebbce2
#
_cell.length_a   1.000
_cell.length_b   1.000
_cell.length_c   1.000
_cell.angle_alpha   90.00
_cell.angle_beta   90.00
_cell.angle_gamma   90.00
#
_symmetry.space_group_name_H-M   'P 1'
#
loop_
_entity.id
_entity.type
_entity.pdbx_description
1 polymer ?
#
loop_
_entity_poly.entity_id
_entity_poly.type
_entity_poly.pdbx_seq_one_letter_code
_entity_poly.pdbx_strand_id
1 'polypeptide(L)'
;YVGYNSSKPADDTLLVGRITNSIGEILGTVVNYACHPTTLAWENLKISPDFLGTFKELMKENTGAPSLFIQGASGDLAPAAQYSGNVALAEKHGRQLAFSTLAVLEGMSTPGKSLFFKETVASGAPLAIWKSKPVPAASNMSAEMITIEMEIQ
;
A
#
# COMPACT_ATOMS: atom_id res chain seq x y z
N TYR A 1 8.96 4.70 25.75
CA TYR A 1 7.65 5.37 25.83
C TYR A 1 7.00 5.36 24.47
N VAL A 2 5.79 4.84 24.39
CA VAL A 2 4.91 5.02 23.23
C VAL A 2 4.20 6.34 23.44
N GLY A 3 4.47 7.32 22.58
CA GLY A 3 3.95 8.68 22.74
C GLY A 3 3.60 9.30 21.39
N TYR A 4 3.13 10.52 21.45
CA TYR A 4 2.81 11.32 20.28
C TYR A 4 3.83 12.47 20.14
N ASN A 5 4.39 12.62 18.95
CA ASN A 5 5.28 13.73 18.63
C ASN A 5 4.61 14.69 17.65
N SER A 6 4.08 15.81 18.16
CA SER A 6 3.42 16.82 17.34
C SER A 6 4.36 17.66 16.49
N SER A 7 5.67 17.58 16.72
CA SER A 7 6.67 18.39 16.01
C SER A 7 7.22 17.74 14.74
N LYS A 8 6.89 16.47 14.50
CA LYS A 8 7.34 15.74 13.31
C LYS A 8 6.15 15.08 12.61
N PRO A 9 6.08 15.15 11.27
CA PRO A 9 5.11 14.38 10.51
C PRO A 9 5.45 12.88 10.62
N ALA A 10 4.43 12.04 10.56
CA ALA A 10 4.61 10.61 10.36
C ALA A 10 5.01 10.33 8.90
N ASP A 11 5.71 9.21 8.67
CA ASP A 11 5.86 8.68 7.31
C ASP A 11 4.54 8.02 6.91
N ASP A 12 3.79 8.67 6.03
CA ASP A 12 2.51 8.22 5.48
C ASP A 12 2.65 7.59 4.08
N THR A 13 3.88 7.28 3.67
CA THR A 13 4.17 6.70 2.37
C THR A 13 3.55 5.30 2.24
N LEU A 14 2.63 5.16 1.30
CA LEU A 14 2.03 3.88 0.91
C LEU A 14 2.63 3.42 -0.42
N LEU A 15 3.42 2.35 -0.40
CA LEU A 15 3.97 1.74 -1.60
C LEU A 15 3.11 0.54 -2.01
N VAL A 16 2.69 0.51 -3.27
CA VAL A 16 1.85 -0.55 -3.81
C VAL A 16 2.48 -1.13 -5.07
N GLY A 17 2.71 -2.44 -5.04
CA GLY A 17 3.16 -3.22 -6.20
C GLY A 17 2.01 -4.09 -6.73
N ARG A 18 1.86 -4.15 -8.06
CA ARG A 18 0.91 -5.01 -8.76
C ARG A 18 1.65 -6.04 -9.58
N ILE A 19 1.35 -7.30 -9.35
CA ILE A 19 1.88 -8.43 -10.10
C ILE A 19 0.78 -8.92 -11.03
N THR A 20 1.07 -8.98 -12.33
CA THR A 20 0.08 -9.42 -13.34
C THR A 20 0.66 -10.52 -14.23
N ASN A 21 -0.24 -11.31 -14.82
CA ASN A 21 0.13 -12.19 -15.92
C ASN A 21 0.24 -11.41 -17.24
N SER A 22 0.55 -12.10 -18.33
CA SER A 22 0.75 -11.53 -19.67
C SER A 22 -0.51 -10.90 -20.29
N ILE A 23 -1.69 -11.25 -19.80
CA ILE A 23 -2.98 -10.69 -20.26
C ILE A 23 -3.50 -9.59 -19.33
N GLY A 24 -2.74 -9.23 -18.27
CA GLY A 24 -3.05 -8.13 -17.38
C GLY A 24 -3.89 -8.50 -16.15
N GLU A 25 -4.21 -9.76 -15.93
CA GLU A 25 -4.91 -10.20 -14.72
C GLU A 25 -3.99 -10.09 -13.50
N ILE A 26 -4.53 -9.62 -12.40
CA ILE A 26 -3.78 -9.47 -11.14
C ILE A 26 -3.56 -10.86 -10.53
N LEU A 27 -2.29 -11.24 -10.34
CA LEU A 27 -1.88 -12.45 -9.64
C LEU A 27 -1.62 -12.22 -8.16
N GLY A 28 -1.32 -10.99 -7.79
CA GLY A 28 -1.08 -10.58 -6.41
C GLY A 28 -0.74 -9.11 -6.31
N THR A 29 -0.81 -8.60 -5.08
CA THR A 29 -0.36 -7.25 -4.75
C THR A 29 0.63 -7.30 -3.61
N VAL A 30 1.57 -6.35 -3.61
CA VAL A 30 2.53 -6.15 -2.52
C VAL A 30 2.32 -4.74 -1.99
N VAL A 31 2.08 -4.61 -0.70
CA VAL A 31 1.80 -3.33 -0.06
C VAL A 31 2.78 -3.13 1.08
N ASN A 32 3.49 -2.02 1.06
CA ASN A 32 4.38 -1.61 2.15
C ASN A 32 3.85 -0.32 2.77
N TYR A 33 3.70 -0.33 4.09
CA TYR A 33 3.28 0.81 4.88
C TYR A 33 3.87 0.74 6.29
N ALA A 34 4.40 1.85 6.76
CA ALA A 34 5.06 1.94 8.07
C ALA A 34 4.03 2.16 9.17
N CYS A 35 3.40 1.09 9.65
CA CYS A 35 2.42 1.16 10.74
C CYS A 35 2.35 -0.13 11.54
N HIS A 36 2.54 -0.07 12.86
CA HIS A 36 2.34 -1.21 13.73
C HIS A 36 0.85 -1.63 13.79
N PRO A 37 0.51 -2.91 13.71
CA PRO A 37 -0.85 -3.40 13.88
C PRO A 37 -1.21 -3.48 15.37
N THR A 38 -1.38 -2.34 16.00
CA THR A 38 -1.61 -2.19 17.45
C THR A 38 -2.92 -1.48 17.79
N THR A 39 -3.89 -1.52 16.88
CA THR A 39 -5.24 -1.01 17.18
C THR A 39 -5.85 -1.75 18.36
N LEU A 40 -5.76 -3.08 18.33
CA LEU A 40 -6.10 -3.95 19.43
C LEU A 40 -4.88 -4.15 20.33
N ALA A 41 -5.11 -4.33 21.62
CA ALA A 41 -4.04 -4.56 22.58
C ALA A 41 -4.49 -5.53 23.68
N TRP A 42 -4.05 -5.33 24.91
CA TRP A 42 -4.29 -6.21 26.06
C TRP A 42 -5.75 -6.45 26.40
N GLU A 43 -6.65 -5.58 25.99
CA GLU A 43 -8.11 -5.79 26.15
C GLU A 43 -8.68 -6.85 25.21
N ASN A 44 -7.98 -7.11 24.11
CA ASN A 44 -8.36 -8.17 23.18
C ASN A 44 -7.73 -9.52 23.62
N LEU A 45 -8.57 -10.42 24.07
CA LEU A 45 -8.15 -11.75 24.53
C LEU A 45 -8.16 -12.81 23.41
N LYS A 46 -8.33 -12.41 22.16
CA LYS A 46 -8.38 -13.32 21.00
C LYS A 46 -7.18 -13.10 20.09
N ILE A 47 -6.76 -14.15 19.41
CA ILE A 47 -5.80 -14.02 18.30
C ILE A 47 -6.46 -13.18 17.21
N SER A 48 -5.77 -12.14 16.76
CA SER A 48 -6.28 -11.23 15.73
C SER A 48 -5.13 -10.75 14.85
N PRO A 49 -5.33 -10.65 13.53
CA PRO A 49 -4.40 -9.98 12.64
C PRO A 49 -4.50 -8.45 12.71
N ASP A 50 -5.28 -7.90 13.64
CA ASP A 50 -5.57 -6.47 13.76
C ASP A 50 -6.18 -5.92 12.45
N PHE A 51 -5.86 -4.70 12.05
CA PHE A 51 -6.37 -4.09 10.83
C PHE A 51 -5.99 -4.85 9.54
N LEU A 52 -4.91 -5.66 9.58
CA LEU A 52 -4.45 -6.41 8.42
C LEU A 52 -5.44 -7.51 7.98
N GLY A 53 -6.29 -8.00 8.89
CA GLY A 53 -7.35 -8.95 8.54
C GLY A 53 -8.30 -8.38 7.50
N THR A 54 -8.99 -7.32 7.86
CA THR A 54 -9.95 -6.62 6.98
C THR A 54 -9.27 -6.06 5.72
N PHE A 55 -8.03 -5.56 5.85
CA PHE A 55 -7.26 -5.14 4.68
C PHE A 55 -7.12 -6.27 3.66
N LYS A 56 -6.65 -7.45 4.08
CA LYS A 56 -6.42 -8.59 3.17
C LYS A 56 -7.71 -9.13 2.57
N GLU A 57 -8.79 -9.18 3.34
CA GLU A 57 -10.10 -9.61 2.87
C GLU A 57 -10.61 -8.70 1.76
N LEU A 58 -10.62 -7.39 1.98
CA LEU A 58 -11.06 -6.41 0.99
C LEU A 58 -10.18 -6.40 -0.26
N MET A 59 -8.87 -6.53 -0.09
CA MET A 59 -7.97 -6.63 -1.24
C MET A 59 -8.31 -7.87 -2.09
N LYS A 60 -8.52 -9.01 -1.46
CA LYS A 60 -8.91 -10.26 -2.16
C LYS A 60 -10.27 -10.14 -2.84
N GLU A 61 -11.25 -9.56 -2.17
CA GLU A 61 -12.59 -9.34 -2.73
C GLU A 61 -12.56 -8.47 -3.99
N ASN A 62 -11.76 -7.41 -3.99
CA ASN A 62 -11.73 -6.44 -5.09
C ASN A 62 -10.76 -6.81 -6.22
N THR A 63 -9.70 -7.57 -5.95
CA THR A 63 -8.69 -7.93 -6.96
C THR A 63 -8.77 -9.38 -7.40
N GLY A 64 -9.50 -10.23 -6.68
CA GLY A 64 -9.50 -11.68 -6.89
C GLY A 64 -8.20 -12.39 -6.49
N ALA A 65 -7.20 -11.64 -6.01
CA ALA A 65 -5.84 -12.11 -5.79
C ALA A 65 -5.36 -11.84 -4.34
N PRO A 66 -4.35 -12.60 -3.86
CA PRO A 66 -3.79 -12.36 -2.53
C PRO A 66 -3.02 -11.05 -2.47
N SER A 67 -2.99 -10.44 -1.28
CA SER A 67 -2.17 -9.27 -0.97
C SER A 67 -1.13 -9.60 0.10
N LEU A 68 0.14 -9.33 -0.21
CA LEU A 68 1.22 -9.37 0.75
C LEU A 68 1.39 -7.99 1.38
N PHE A 69 1.33 -7.93 2.71
CA PHE A 69 1.67 -6.73 3.45
C PHE A 69 3.08 -6.83 3.99
N ILE A 70 3.89 -5.82 3.73
CA ILE A 70 5.24 -5.66 4.26
C ILE A 70 5.21 -4.48 5.22
N GLN A 71 5.46 -4.75 6.49
CA GLN A 71 5.58 -3.70 7.48
C GLN A 71 6.85 -2.89 7.21
N GLY A 72 6.69 -1.59 7.00
CA GLY A 72 7.79 -0.66 6.84
C GLY A 72 8.53 -0.37 8.14
N ALA A 73 9.38 0.64 8.14
CA ALA A 73 10.11 1.10 9.31
C ALA A 73 9.14 1.78 10.30
N SER A 74 8.47 0.97 11.11
CA SER A 74 7.36 1.40 11.97
C SER A 74 7.69 1.37 13.47
N GLY A 75 8.97 1.37 13.85
CA GLY A 75 9.37 1.29 15.26
C GLY A 75 8.71 2.35 16.17
N ASP A 76 8.38 3.49 15.59
CA ASP A 76 7.72 4.64 16.24
C ASP A 76 6.39 5.03 15.58
N LEU A 77 5.85 4.21 14.67
CA LEU A 77 4.64 4.51 13.91
C LEU A 77 3.54 3.49 14.18
N ALA A 78 2.38 3.99 14.59
CA ALA A 78 1.20 3.20 14.89
C ALA A 78 -0.07 4.02 14.63
N PRO A 79 -1.25 3.39 14.57
CA PRO A 79 -2.51 4.12 14.42
C PRO A 79 -2.69 5.12 15.56
N ALA A 80 -3.14 6.35 15.25
CA ALA A 80 -3.40 7.36 16.27
C ALA A 80 -4.47 6.90 17.29
N ALA A 81 -5.50 6.21 16.83
CA ALA A 81 -6.47 5.53 17.68
C ALA A 81 -6.07 4.05 17.83
N GLN A 82 -5.49 3.70 18.96
CA GLN A 82 -4.94 2.37 19.21
C GLN A 82 -5.11 1.96 20.68
N TYR A 83 -4.62 0.77 21.00
CA TYR A 83 -4.67 0.17 22.34
C TYR A 83 -6.08 0.04 22.91
N SER A 84 -7.01 -0.38 22.07
CA SER A 84 -8.43 -0.54 22.39
C SER A 84 -8.87 -1.96 22.14
N GLY A 85 -9.80 -2.46 22.95
CA GLY A 85 -10.48 -3.75 22.69
C GLY A 85 -11.52 -3.68 21.54
N ASN A 86 -11.63 -2.55 20.86
CA ASN A 86 -12.68 -2.31 19.86
C ASN A 86 -12.30 -2.87 18.48
N VAL A 87 -12.85 -4.05 18.16
CA VAL A 87 -12.64 -4.73 16.88
C VAL A 87 -13.11 -3.89 15.70
N ALA A 88 -14.22 -3.16 15.83
CA ALA A 88 -14.74 -2.32 14.76
C ALA A 88 -13.78 -1.18 14.39
N LEU A 89 -12.95 -0.73 15.33
CA LEU A 89 -11.89 0.24 15.05
C LEU A 89 -10.76 -0.37 14.20
N ALA A 90 -10.33 -1.60 14.52
CA ALA A 90 -9.33 -2.32 13.72
C ALA A 90 -9.86 -2.57 12.29
N GLU A 91 -11.12 -2.99 12.16
CA GLU A 91 -11.76 -3.14 10.85
C GLU A 91 -11.82 -1.81 10.07
N LYS A 92 -12.12 -0.69 10.75
CA LYS A 92 -12.12 0.64 10.12
C LYS A 92 -10.73 0.99 9.57
N HIS A 93 -9.67 0.77 10.34
CA HIS A 93 -8.29 1.00 9.88
C HIS A 93 -7.94 0.08 8.69
N GLY A 94 -8.36 -1.19 8.74
CA GLY A 94 -8.18 -2.12 7.62
C GLY A 94 -8.88 -1.67 6.35
N ARG A 95 -10.13 -1.19 6.45
CA ARG A 95 -10.85 -0.60 5.32
C ARG A 95 -10.13 0.63 4.77
N GLN A 96 -9.65 1.51 5.63
CA GLN A 96 -8.94 2.71 5.20
C GLN A 96 -7.68 2.36 4.39
N LEU A 97 -6.87 1.43 4.86
CA LEU A 97 -5.68 0.96 4.16
C LEU A 97 -6.05 0.27 2.83
N ALA A 98 -7.07 -0.58 2.82
CA ALA A 98 -7.52 -1.27 1.61
C ALA A 98 -8.02 -0.27 0.55
N PHE A 99 -8.86 0.68 0.90
CA PHE A 99 -9.36 1.68 -0.05
C PHE A 99 -8.25 2.60 -0.57
N SER A 100 -7.30 2.98 0.27
CA SER A 100 -6.12 3.73 -0.19
C SER A 100 -5.29 2.92 -1.18
N THR A 101 -5.09 1.64 -0.91
CA THR A 101 -4.36 0.72 -1.80
C THR A 101 -5.09 0.53 -3.13
N LEU A 102 -6.41 0.31 -3.10
CA LEU A 102 -7.24 0.16 -4.29
C LEU A 102 -7.23 1.43 -5.15
N ALA A 103 -7.29 2.61 -4.52
CA ALA A 103 -7.19 3.88 -5.24
C ALA A 103 -5.84 4.02 -5.97
N VAL A 104 -4.74 3.58 -5.36
CA VAL A 104 -3.42 3.56 -6.02
C VAL A 104 -3.43 2.57 -7.19
N LEU A 105 -3.98 1.36 -7.01
CA LEU A 105 -4.06 0.35 -8.08
C LEU A 105 -4.85 0.84 -9.29
N GLU A 106 -5.99 1.49 -9.06
CA GLU A 106 -6.81 2.09 -10.13
C GLU A 106 -6.08 3.20 -10.88
N GLY A 107 -5.22 3.96 -10.20
CA GLY A 107 -4.38 5.00 -10.80
C GLY A 107 -3.21 4.47 -11.61
N MET A 108 -2.87 3.18 -11.50
CA MET A 108 -1.75 2.60 -12.24
C MET A 108 -2.08 2.44 -13.72
N SER A 109 -1.11 2.76 -14.58
CA SER A 109 -1.22 2.48 -16.00
C SER A 109 -1.45 0.99 -16.28
N THR A 110 -2.12 0.68 -17.39
CA THR A 110 -2.24 -0.71 -17.87
C THR A 110 -0.85 -1.36 -17.94
N PRO A 111 -0.67 -2.62 -17.49
CA PRO A 111 0.62 -3.31 -17.56
C PRO A 111 1.24 -3.25 -18.95
N GLY A 112 2.53 -3.00 -19.03
CA GLY A 112 3.26 -2.86 -20.30
C GLY A 112 2.94 -1.61 -21.11
N LYS A 113 2.23 -0.63 -20.53
CA LYS A 113 1.91 0.65 -21.19
C LYS A 113 2.24 1.83 -20.27
N SER A 114 2.59 2.96 -20.87
CA SER A 114 2.70 4.25 -20.19
C SER A 114 2.01 5.35 -21.00
N LEU A 115 1.59 6.41 -20.32
CA LEU A 115 1.09 7.61 -20.97
C LEU A 115 2.26 8.49 -21.42
N PHE A 116 2.11 9.13 -22.58
CA PHE A 116 3.00 10.17 -23.04
C PHE A 116 2.19 11.33 -23.62
N PHE A 117 2.71 12.54 -23.44
CA PHE A 117 2.15 13.74 -24.08
C PHE A 117 2.34 13.62 -25.59
N LYS A 118 1.26 13.73 -26.34
CA LYS A 118 1.31 13.67 -27.81
C LYS A 118 1.35 15.07 -28.44
N GLU A 119 0.36 15.90 -28.10
CA GLU A 119 0.16 17.20 -28.73
C GLU A 119 -0.79 18.09 -27.91
N THR A 120 -0.85 19.35 -28.25
CA THR A 120 -1.87 20.28 -27.77
C THR A 120 -2.89 20.54 -28.86
N VAL A 121 -4.18 20.43 -28.55
CA VAL A 121 -5.31 20.74 -29.45
C VAL A 121 -6.05 21.95 -28.90
N ALA A 122 -6.35 22.92 -29.79
CA ALA A 122 -7.18 24.05 -29.39
C ALA A 122 -8.68 23.67 -29.48
N SER A 123 -9.39 23.77 -28.35
CA SER A 123 -10.83 23.57 -28.26
C SER A 123 -11.40 24.47 -27.17
N GLY A 124 -11.51 25.78 -27.48
CA GLY A 124 -11.86 26.81 -26.50
C GLY A 124 -10.72 27.14 -25.50
N ALA A 125 -9.81 26.20 -25.27
CA ALA A 125 -8.57 26.32 -24.51
C ALA A 125 -7.53 25.37 -25.09
N PRO A 126 -6.22 25.54 -24.77
CA PRO A 126 -5.19 24.57 -25.11
C PRO A 126 -5.38 23.28 -24.28
N LEU A 127 -5.69 22.17 -24.94
CA LEU A 127 -5.92 20.87 -24.32
C LEU A 127 -4.73 19.94 -24.59
N ALA A 128 -4.14 19.39 -23.53
CA ALA A 128 -3.07 18.41 -23.64
C ALA A 128 -3.66 17.02 -23.98
N ILE A 129 -3.23 16.46 -25.09
CA ILE A 129 -3.63 15.12 -25.53
C ILE A 129 -2.54 14.12 -25.14
N TRP A 130 -2.93 13.15 -24.32
CA TRP A 130 -2.08 12.05 -23.89
C TRP A 130 -2.46 10.78 -24.62
N LYS A 131 -1.47 10.00 -25.01
CA LYS A 131 -1.65 8.68 -25.62
C LYS A 131 -0.87 7.61 -24.88
N SER A 132 -1.36 6.40 -24.95
CA SER A 132 -0.68 5.21 -24.42
C SER A 132 0.34 4.69 -25.43
N LYS A 133 1.53 4.31 -24.95
CA LYS A 133 2.56 3.60 -25.70
C LYS A 133 3.01 2.35 -24.96
N PRO A 134 3.44 1.30 -25.68
CA PRO A 134 4.09 0.14 -25.06
C PRO A 134 5.35 0.57 -24.30
N VAL A 135 5.58 -0.06 -23.17
CA VAL A 135 6.82 0.03 -22.40
C VAL A 135 7.43 -1.37 -22.38
N PRO A 136 8.73 -1.52 -22.66
CA PRO A 136 9.37 -2.83 -22.52
C PRO A 136 9.14 -3.38 -21.12
N ALA A 137 8.74 -4.64 -21.04
CA ALA A 137 8.71 -5.33 -19.77
C ALA A 137 10.14 -5.38 -19.20
N ALA A 138 10.29 -5.12 -17.89
CA ALA A 138 11.56 -5.38 -17.24
C ALA A 138 11.85 -6.88 -17.34
N SER A 139 12.90 -7.25 -18.07
CA SER A 139 13.25 -8.66 -18.30
C SER A 139 14.03 -9.28 -17.14
N ASN A 140 14.56 -8.43 -16.24
CA ASN A 140 15.41 -8.87 -15.14
C ASN A 140 14.86 -8.38 -13.82
N MET A 141 14.64 -9.31 -12.89
CA MET A 141 14.37 -9.04 -11.48
C MET A 141 15.53 -9.63 -10.69
N SER A 142 16.14 -8.83 -9.83
CA SER A 142 17.16 -9.30 -8.88
C SER A 142 16.73 -9.00 -7.46
N ALA A 143 17.10 -9.88 -6.55
CA ALA A 143 16.94 -9.67 -5.12
C ALA A 143 18.27 -9.98 -4.44
N GLU A 144 18.65 -9.14 -3.48
CA GLU A 144 19.87 -9.31 -2.70
C GLU A 144 19.52 -9.24 -1.21
N MET A 145 20.16 -10.11 -0.42
CA MET A 145 20.08 -10.05 1.03
C MET A 145 21.37 -9.40 1.56
N ILE A 146 21.21 -8.28 2.22
CA ILE A 146 22.32 -7.54 2.83
C ILE A 146 22.24 -7.71 4.33
N THR A 147 23.34 -8.18 4.95
CA THR A 147 23.50 -8.18 6.41
C THR A 147 24.08 -6.84 6.84
N ILE A 148 23.38 -6.15 7.71
CA ILE A 148 23.83 -4.89 8.31
C ILE A 148 24.16 -5.15 9.77
N GLU A 149 25.40 -4.89 10.16
CA GLU A 149 25.78 -4.86 11.57
C GLU A 149 25.38 -3.52 12.17
N MET A 150 24.63 -3.54 13.26
CA MET A 150 24.21 -2.34 13.96
C MET A 150 24.74 -2.38 15.38
N GLU A 151 25.37 -1.29 15.81
CA GLU A 151 25.74 -1.12 17.22
C GLU A 151 24.47 -0.92 18.06
N ILE A 152 24.37 -1.71 19.13
CA ILE A 152 23.29 -1.53 20.12
C ILE A 152 23.69 -0.35 20.99
N GLN A 153 22.89 0.72 20.99
CA GLN A 153 23.05 1.89 21.86
C GLN A 153 22.36 1.66 23.20
#